data_99388615796fd545df428a9e09f90997
#
_entry.id   99388615796fd545df428a9e09f90997
#
_cell.length_a   1.000
_cell.length_b   1.000
_cell.length_c   1.000
_cell.angle_alpha   90.00
_cell.angle_beta   90.00
_cell.angle_gamma   90.00
#
_symmetry.space_group_name_H-M   'P 1'
#
loop_
_entity.id
_entity.type
_entity.pdbx_description
1 polymer ?
#
loop_
_entity_poly.entity_id
_entity_poly.type
_entity_poly.pdbx_seq_one_letter_code
_entity_poly.pdbx_strand_id
1 'polypeptide(L)'
;MGVRRFLTLFYDWEQRKLGDVGTTYTGLSGKTKEDFGHGNGKFVTYMNVFSNTVGLPDMVEPVEIDDTQNKVLYGDVLFTTSSETPEEVGMSSVWLENAENTYLNSFCFGYRPTVEFNPYYLAYMLRSFSMREKIKFLAQGISRYNISKNKMMYIEMPIPNIEEQEQIGSYFRTINNLITLHQRKQF
;
A
#
# COMPACT_ATOMS: atom_id res chain seq x y z
N MET A 1 -14.13 -35.18 -6.66
CA MET A 1 -15.14 -34.11 -6.58
C MET A 1 -14.60 -32.77 -6.02
N GLY A 2 -13.33 -32.67 -5.63
CA GLY A 2 -12.75 -31.47 -4.97
C GLY A 2 -12.20 -30.37 -5.89
N VAL A 3 -11.72 -30.70 -7.07
CA VAL A 3 -10.96 -29.76 -7.92
C VAL A 3 -11.87 -28.75 -8.66
N ARG A 4 -13.10 -29.10 -8.97
CA ARG A 4 -14.04 -28.18 -9.64
C ARG A 4 -14.56 -27.06 -8.72
N ARG A 5 -14.57 -27.27 -7.41
CA ARG A 5 -15.03 -26.24 -6.45
C ARG A 5 -13.99 -25.15 -6.21
N PHE A 6 -12.68 -25.46 -6.35
CA PHE A 6 -11.60 -24.49 -6.22
C PHE A 6 -11.51 -23.53 -7.40
N LEU A 7 -11.82 -23.96 -8.61
CA LEU A 7 -11.78 -23.12 -9.81
C LEU A 7 -13.00 -22.21 -9.94
N THR A 8 -14.13 -22.53 -9.32
CA THR A 8 -15.33 -21.69 -9.31
C THR A 8 -15.22 -20.51 -8.33
N LEU A 9 -14.42 -20.62 -7.27
CA LEU A 9 -14.24 -19.56 -6.26
C LEU A 9 -13.57 -18.29 -6.81
N PHE A 10 -12.76 -18.38 -7.86
CA PHE A 10 -12.09 -17.22 -8.45
C PHE A 10 -12.90 -16.48 -9.52
N TYR A 11 -14.02 -17.03 -9.98
CA TYR A 11 -14.84 -16.44 -11.05
C TYR A 11 -15.98 -15.57 -10.52
N ASP A 12 -16.32 -15.65 -9.24
CA ASP A 12 -17.48 -14.96 -8.67
C ASP A 12 -17.13 -13.68 -7.88
N TRP A 13 -15.85 -13.31 -7.78
CA TRP A 13 -15.48 -12.07 -7.09
C TRP A 13 -15.74 -10.86 -7.98
N GLU A 14 -16.45 -9.89 -7.41
CA GLU A 14 -16.73 -8.63 -8.09
C GLU A 14 -15.40 -7.95 -8.49
N GLN A 15 -15.30 -7.55 -9.76
CA GLN A 15 -14.15 -6.82 -10.26
C GLN A 15 -14.48 -5.33 -10.23
N ARG A 16 -13.74 -4.53 -9.47
CA ARG A 16 -13.96 -3.09 -9.37
C ARG A 16 -12.66 -2.33 -9.59
N LYS A 17 -12.77 -1.17 -10.22
CA LYS A 17 -11.63 -0.25 -10.34
C LYS A 17 -11.30 0.34 -8.97
N LEU A 18 -10.00 0.55 -8.73
CA LEU A 18 -9.55 1.23 -7.52
C LEU A 18 -10.26 2.58 -7.33
N GLY A 19 -10.46 3.35 -8.41
CA GLY A 19 -11.14 4.63 -8.37
C GLY A 19 -12.63 4.58 -8.02
N ASP A 20 -13.29 3.41 -8.15
CA ASP A 20 -14.69 3.23 -7.78
C ASP A 20 -14.87 2.97 -6.28
N VAL A 21 -13.80 2.58 -5.59
CA VAL A 21 -13.82 2.14 -4.20
C VAL A 21 -12.82 2.89 -3.30
N GLY A 22 -12.24 3.97 -3.80
CA GLY A 22 -11.32 4.79 -3.02
C GLY A 22 -10.87 6.05 -3.75
N THR A 23 -10.17 6.91 -3.03
CA THR A 23 -9.63 8.17 -3.52
C THR A 23 -8.14 8.29 -3.25
N THR A 24 -7.43 9.10 -4.03
CA THR A 24 -6.00 9.33 -3.83
C THR A 24 -5.72 10.69 -3.22
N TYR A 25 -4.61 10.78 -2.47
CA TYR A 25 -4.06 12.03 -1.98
C TYR A 25 -2.54 12.07 -2.17
N THR A 26 -1.97 13.27 -2.18
CA THR A 26 -0.51 13.46 -2.30
C THR A 26 0.17 13.32 -0.95
N GLY A 27 1.41 12.83 -0.94
CA GLY A 27 2.31 13.00 0.19
C GLY A 27 2.69 14.47 0.41
N LEU A 28 3.60 14.71 1.34
CA LEU A 28 4.10 16.06 1.68
C LEU A 28 4.51 16.84 0.43
N SER A 29 4.10 18.10 0.37
CA SER A 29 4.39 19.00 -0.74
C SER A 29 4.82 20.36 -0.23
N GLY A 30 5.63 21.09 -1.02
CA GLY A 30 6.10 22.42 -0.68
C GLY A 30 7.02 22.48 0.56
N LYS A 31 7.54 21.35 1.02
CA LYS A 31 8.48 21.24 2.13
C LYS A 31 9.91 21.44 1.65
N THR A 32 10.73 22.08 2.49
CA THR A 32 12.16 22.29 2.30
C THR A 32 12.96 21.39 3.23
N LYS A 33 14.28 21.36 3.09
CA LYS A 33 15.15 20.55 3.94
C LYS A 33 15.02 20.94 5.42
N GLU A 34 14.73 22.19 5.68
CA GLU A 34 14.60 22.76 7.04
C GLU A 34 13.36 22.26 7.77
N ASP A 35 12.35 21.73 7.05
CA ASP A 35 11.13 21.20 7.66
C ASP A 35 11.29 19.76 8.22
N PHE A 36 12.42 19.09 7.91
CA PHE A 36 12.65 17.69 8.23
C PHE A 36 13.69 17.50 9.33
N GLY A 37 13.64 16.34 9.98
CA GLY A 37 14.60 15.95 11.02
C GLY A 37 14.26 16.46 12.42
N HIS A 38 13.19 17.21 12.58
CA HIS A 38 12.66 17.73 13.84
C HIS A 38 11.15 17.96 13.77
N GLY A 39 10.56 18.45 14.85
CA GLY A 39 9.13 18.69 14.94
C GLY A 39 8.37 17.56 15.62
N ASN A 40 7.07 17.79 15.88
CA ASN A 40 6.20 16.86 16.60
C ASN A 40 5.31 16.03 15.65
N GLY A 41 5.35 16.30 14.36
CA GLY A 41 4.77 15.45 13.32
C GLY A 41 5.73 14.35 12.89
N LYS A 42 5.23 13.38 12.15
CA LYS A 42 6.01 12.29 11.57
C LYS A 42 5.59 12.06 10.13
N PHE A 43 6.48 11.52 9.31
CA PHE A 43 6.09 11.06 7.99
C PHE A 43 6.57 9.63 7.75
N VAL A 44 5.72 8.84 7.11
CA VAL A 44 6.06 7.48 6.67
C VAL A 44 7.09 7.60 5.55
N THR A 45 8.25 6.96 5.74
CA THR A 45 9.38 7.06 4.81
C THR A 45 9.10 6.29 3.51
N TYR A 46 9.77 6.67 2.43
CA TYR A 46 9.74 5.92 1.17
C TYR A 46 10.10 4.45 1.37
N MET A 47 11.17 4.17 2.12
CA MET A 47 11.63 2.81 2.38
C MET A 47 10.63 1.98 3.19
N ASN A 48 9.88 2.61 4.09
CA ASN A 48 8.80 1.92 4.80
C ASN A 48 7.74 1.43 3.81
N VAL A 49 7.27 2.31 2.93
CA VAL A 49 6.28 1.95 1.90
C VAL A 49 6.82 0.91 0.93
N PHE A 50 8.06 1.07 0.50
CA PHE A 50 8.71 0.19 -0.48
C PHE A 50 8.88 -1.24 0.07
N SER A 51 9.44 -1.36 1.27
CA SER A 51 9.90 -2.64 1.81
C SER A 51 8.81 -3.44 2.54
N ASN A 52 7.79 -2.78 3.10
CA ASN A 52 6.84 -3.42 4.00
C ASN A 52 5.44 -3.51 3.40
N THR A 53 4.84 -4.70 3.44
CA THR A 53 3.44 -4.92 3.03
C THR A 53 2.47 -4.22 3.98
N VAL A 54 2.82 -4.18 5.27
CA VAL A 54 2.17 -3.38 6.32
C VAL A 54 3.23 -2.42 6.86
N GLY A 55 2.91 -1.13 6.90
CA GLY A 55 3.81 -0.09 7.36
C GLY A 55 4.23 -0.28 8.81
N LEU A 56 5.51 -0.04 9.08
CA LEU A 56 6.09 -0.15 10.41
C LEU A 56 6.05 1.21 11.12
N PRO A 57 5.56 1.26 12.38
CA PRO A 57 5.40 2.51 13.12
C PRO A 57 6.73 3.17 13.52
N ASP A 58 7.82 2.43 13.51
CA ASP A 58 9.19 2.90 13.82
C ASP A 58 10.00 3.33 12.60
N MET A 59 9.53 3.03 11.38
CA MET A 59 10.14 3.51 10.13
C MET A 59 9.50 4.82 9.64
N VAL A 60 9.45 5.79 10.53
CA VAL A 60 8.97 7.15 10.30
C VAL A 60 10.05 8.16 10.69
N GLU A 61 10.00 9.34 10.11
CA GLU A 61 10.94 10.42 10.44
C GLU A 61 10.18 11.66 10.91
N PRO A 62 10.78 12.49 11.78
CA PRO A 62 10.14 13.70 12.29
C PRO A 62 10.03 14.77 11.21
N VAL A 63 8.96 15.55 11.30
CA VAL A 63 8.66 16.69 10.45
C VAL A 63 7.83 17.71 11.24
N GLU A 64 7.91 18.98 10.85
CA GLU A 64 7.03 20.01 11.40
C GLU A 64 5.55 19.72 11.07
N ILE A 65 4.69 19.91 12.07
CA ILE A 65 3.24 19.78 11.90
C ILE A 65 2.74 20.84 10.91
N ASP A 66 1.93 20.38 9.95
CA ASP A 66 1.32 21.25 8.96
C ASP A 66 -0.10 20.73 8.64
N ASP A 67 -1.09 21.39 9.18
CA ASP A 67 -2.50 21.01 9.02
C ASP A 67 -3.05 21.23 7.60
N THR A 68 -2.27 21.86 6.72
CA THR A 68 -2.63 21.99 5.29
C THR A 68 -2.27 20.75 4.48
N GLN A 69 -1.45 19.85 5.04
CA GLN A 69 -1.03 18.60 4.40
C GLN A 69 -2.00 17.46 4.67
N ASN A 70 -2.04 16.50 3.74
CA ASN A 70 -2.84 15.30 3.93
C ASN A 70 -2.22 14.41 5.01
N LYS A 71 -3.02 14.04 6.01
CA LYS A 71 -2.62 13.09 7.05
C LYS A 71 -2.91 11.66 6.61
N VAL A 72 -2.01 10.74 6.95
CA VAL A 72 -2.20 9.30 6.79
C VAL A 72 -3.13 8.82 7.90
N LEU A 73 -4.13 8.03 7.55
CA LEU A 73 -5.10 7.46 8.47
C LEU A 73 -4.99 5.94 8.49
N TYR A 74 -5.51 5.32 9.55
CA TYR A 74 -5.64 3.86 9.63
C TYR A 74 -6.39 3.29 8.42
N GLY A 75 -5.84 2.26 7.81
CA GLY A 75 -6.41 1.61 6.62
C GLY A 75 -6.02 2.25 5.28
N ASP A 76 -5.32 3.39 5.28
CA ASP A 76 -4.79 3.97 4.04
C ASP A 76 -3.77 3.03 3.40
N VAL A 77 -3.80 2.96 2.08
CA VAL A 77 -2.77 2.30 1.28
C VAL A 77 -1.81 3.37 0.75
N LEU A 78 -0.54 3.16 0.98
CA LEU A 78 0.54 4.05 0.57
C LEU A 78 1.27 3.43 -0.62
N PHE A 79 1.53 4.20 -1.67
CA PHE A 79 2.20 3.75 -2.89
C PHE A 79 3.45 4.58 -3.17
N THR A 80 4.54 3.93 -3.56
CA THR A 80 5.71 4.64 -4.11
C THR A 80 5.39 5.17 -5.51
N THR A 81 5.89 6.37 -5.83
CA THR A 81 5.61 7.01 -7.14
C THR A 81 6.62 6.59 -8.20
N SER A 82 7.87 6.33 -7.80
CA SER A 82 8.97 6.04 -8.73
C SER A 82 9.92 4.98 -8.19
N SER A 83 10.63 4.32 -9.12
CA SER A 83 11.70 3.36 -8.81
C SER A 83 12.75 3.33 -9.92
N GLU A 84 13.83 2.58 -9.70
CA GLU A 84 14.88 2.36 -10.70
C GLU A 84 14.49 1.29 -11.73
N THR A 85 13.59 0.38 -11.36
CA THR A 85 13.11 -0.69 -12.24
C THR A 85 11.58 -0.64 -12.39
N PRO A 86 11.03 -1.10 -13.53
CA PRO A 86 9.58 -1.15 -13.71
C PRO A 86 8.91 -2.16 -12.78
N GLU A 87 9.63 -3.18 -12.35
CA GLU A 87 9.17 -4.21 -11.41
C GLU A 87 8.87 -3.64 -10.03
N GLU A 88 9.58 -2.59 -9.63
CA GLU A 88 9.52 -1.99 -8.29
C GLU A 88 8.63 -0.74 -8.21
N VAL A 89 8.17 -0.21 -9.34
CA VAL A 89 7.31 0.98 -9.32
C VAL A 89 5.96 0.69 -8.67
N GLY A 90 5.43 1.66 -7.93
CA GLY A 90 4.12 1.53 -7.29
C GLY A 90 4.05 0.41 -6.24
N MET A 91 5.14 0.16 -5.51
CA MET A 91 5.09 -0.72 -4.33
C MET A 91 4.13 -0.13 -3.31
N SER A 92 3.35 -0.99 -2.66
CA SER A 92 2.29 -0.59 -1.76
C SER A 92 2.54 -1.04 -0.32
N SER A 93 2.03 -0.27 0.64
CA SER A 93 2.03 -0.61 2.07
C SER A 93 0.72 -0.16 2.68
N VAL A 94 0.12 -0.95 3.55
CA VAL A 94 -1.08 -0.53 4.29
C VAL A 94 -0.67 0.00 5.65
N TRP A 95 -1.21 1.16 6.03
CA TRP A 95 -0.95 1.79 7.31
C TRP A 95 -1.98 1.35 8.36
N LEU A 96 -1.53 0.80 9.47
CA LEU A 96 -2.40 0.26 10.53
C LEU A 96 -2.23 0.95 11.90
N GLU A 97 -1.64 2.15 11.92
CA GLU A 97 -1.48 2.91 13.14
C GLU A 97 -2.46 4.09 13.20
N ASN A 98 -3.00 4.32 14.39
CA ASN A 98 -3.80 5.50 14.70
C ASN A 98 -2.88 6.58 15.32
N ALA A 99 -2.02 7.16 14.50
CA ALA A 99 -1.07 8.17 14.94
C ALA A 99 -1.49 9.55 14.44
N GLU A 100 -1.66 10.48 15.36
CA GLU A 100 -1.91 11.90 15.02
C GLU A 100 -0.70 12.49 14.30
N ASN A 101 -0.95 13.46 13.42
CA ASN A 101 0.07 14.22 12.69
C ASN A 101 1.08 13.33 11.94
N THR A 102 0.58 12.23 11.37
CA THR A 102 1.35 11.35 10.50
C THR A 102 1.08 11.72 9.05
N TYR A 103 2.14 11.97 8.31
CA TYR A 103 2.13 12.36 6.91
C TYR A 103 2.78 11.28 6.04
N LEU A 104 2.81 11.48 4.75
CA LEU A 104 3.41 10.57 3.79
C LEU A 104 4.57 11.25 3.06
N ASN A 105 5.64 10.51 2.80
CA ASN A 105 6.79 11.00 2.01
C ASN A 105 6.34 11.57 0.65
N SER A 106 7.00 12.63 0.20
CA SER A 106 6.69 13.34 -1.06
C SER A 106 6.87 12.48 -2.34
N PHE A 107 7.67 11.41 -2.27
CA PHE A 107 7.84 10.45 -3.36
C PHE A 107 6.84 9.28 -3.31
N CYS A 108 5.76 9.46 -2.54
CA CYS A 108 4.67 8.53 -2.39
C CYS A 108 3.33 9.24 -2.60
N PHE A 109 2.27 8.48 -2.83
CA PHE A 109 0.90 8.95 -2.74
C PHE A 109 0.07 7.98 -1.91
N GLY A 110 -0.94 8.51 -1.24
CA GLY A 110 -1.88 7.72 -0.48
C GLY A 110 -3.13 7.38 -1.29
N TYR A 111 -3.73 6.26 -0.95
CA TYR A 111 -5.04 5.82 -1.42
C TYR A 111 -5.88 5.47 -0.21
N ARG A 112 -7.03 6.12 -0.10
CA ARG A 112 -7.99 5.93 0.98
C ARG A 112 -9.21 5.21 0.46
N PRO A 113 -9.46 3.97 0.91
CA PRO A 113 -10.70 3.27 0.59
C PRO A 113 -11.93 4.06 1.05
N THR A 114 -12.99 4.05 0.24
CA THR A 114 -14.29 4.66 0.56
C THR A 114 -15.36 3.62 0.87
N VAL A 115 -15.01 2.35 0.75
CA VAL A 115 -15.81 1.20 1.15
C VAL A 115 -15.03 0.36 2.14
N GLU A 116 -15.71 -0.51 2.86
CA GLU A 116 -15.09 -1.39 3.83
C GLU A 116 -14.19 -2.43 3.16
N PHE A 117 -12.96 -2.57 3.68
CA PHE A 117 -12.00 -3.60 3.32
C PHE A 117 -11.33 -4.17 4.56
N ASN A 118 -11.02 -5.46 4.52
CA ASN A 118 -10.04 -6.00 5.44
C ASN A 118 -8.65 -5.47 5.04
N PRO A 119 -7.92 -4.76 5.92
CA PRO A 119 -6.67 -4.09 5.56
C PRO A 119 -5.56 -5.08 5.19
N TYR A 120 -5.52 -6.26 5.80
CA TYR A 120 -4.55 -7.30 5.43
C TYR A 120 -4.85 -7.90 4.06
N TYR A 121 -6.14 -8.05 3.70
CA TYR A 121 -6.51 -8.42 2.35
C TYR A 121 -5.93 -7.44 1.32
N LEU A 122 -6.18 -6.13 1.50
CA LEU A 122 -5.62 -5.10 0.63
C LEU A 122 -4.09 -5.14 0.57
N ALA A 123 -3.44 -5.30 1.72
CA ALA A 123 -2.00 -5.34 1.82
C ALA A 123 -1.39 -6.45 0.95
N TYR A 124 -1.90 -7.66 1.04
CA TYR A 124 -1.38 -8.80 0.28
C TYR A 124 -1.89 -8.84 -1.16
N MET A 125 -3.15 -8.43 -1.39
CA MET A 125 -3.74 -8.38 -2.72
C MET A 125 -2.97 -7.42 -3.65
N LEU A 126 -2.68 -6.22 -3.20
CA LEU A 126 -1.97 -5.21 -3.98
C LEU A 126 -0.51 -5.57 -4.26
N ARG A 127 0.08 -6.47 -3.48
CA ARG A 127 1.40 -7.05 -3.70
C ARG A 127 1.37 -8.42 -4.40
N SER A 128 0.20 -8.95 -4.73
CA SER A 128 0.08 -10.20 -5.47
C SER A 128 0.69 -10.09 -6.87
N PHE A 129 1.16 -11.20 -7.42
CA PHE A 129 1.73 -11.23 -8.76
C PHE A 129 0.81 -10.59 -9.81
N SER A 130 -0.48 -10.93 -9.80
CA SER A 130 -1.46 -10.39 -10.73
C SER A 130 -1.58 -8.87 -10.67
N MET A 131 -1.63 -8.29 -9.47
CA MET A 131 -1.71 -6.85 -9.30
C MET A 131 -0.38 -6.16 -9.65
N ARG A 132 0.76 -6.77 -9.29
CA ARG A 132 2.08 -6.25 -9.65
C ARG A 132 2.26 -6.15 -11.16
N GLU A 133 1.83 -7.16 -11.93
CA GLU A 133 1.87 -7.10 -13.41
C GLU A 133 1.00 -5.96 -13.97
N LYS A 134 -0.20 -5.76 -13.43
CA LYS A 134 -1.06 -4.62 -13.82
C LYS A 134 -0.41 -3.27 -13.52
N ILE A 135 0.19 -3.12 -12.33
CA ILE A 135 0.88 -1.89 -11.90
C ILE A 135 2.13 -1.65 -12.77
N LYS A 136 2.95 -2.66 -12.97
CA LYS A 136 4.14 -2.61 -13.81
C LYS A 136 3.84 -2.15 -15.24
N PHE A 137 2.73 -2.60 -15.82
CA PHE A 137 2.29 -2.18 -17.15
C PHE A 137 2.04 -0.67 -17.26
N LEU A 138 1.77 0.01 -16.16
CA LEU A 138 1.59 1.47 -16.10
C LEU A 138 2.89 2.24 -15.93
N ALA A 139 4.03 1.55 -15.72
CA ALA A 139 5.34 2.17 -15.54
C ALA A 139 5.75 2.98 -16.77
N GLN A 140 6.24 4.19 -16.57
CA GLN A 140 6.69 5.10 -17.62
C GLN A 140 8.06 5.66 -17.27
N GLY A 141 8.99 5.57 -18.21
CA GLY A 141 10.35 6.08 -18.04
C GLY A 141 11.38 5.20 -18.77
N ILE A 142 12.65 5.61 -18.74
CA ILE A 142 13.77 4.89 -19.35
C ILE A 142 14.79 4.51 -18.30
N SER A 143 15.29 5.47 -17.52
CA SER A 143 16.29 5.27 -16.46
C SER A 143 15.68 5.34 -15.06
N ARG A 144 14.53 5.99 -14.93
CA ARG A 144 13.72 6.05 -13.74
C ARG A 144 12.26 5.92 -14.13
N TYR A 145 11.61 4.96 -13.55
CA TYR A 145 10.22 4.64 -13.84
C TYR A 145 9.28 5.35 -12.87
N ASN A 146 8.21 5.91 -13.41
CA ASN A 146 7.19 6.61 -12.63
C ASN A 146 5.82 6.00 -12.90
N ILE A 147 4.91 6.11 -11.94
CA ILE A 147 3.53 5.70 -12.08
C ILE A 147 2.59 6.87 -11.85
N SER A 148 1.59 6.98 -12.71
CA SER A 148 0.53 7.95 -12.57
C SER A 148 -0.54 7.44 -11.59
N LYS A 149 -0.77 8.17 -10.49
CA LYS A 149 -1.86 7.87 -9.56
C LYS A 149 -3.22 7.81 -10.26
N ASN A 150 -3.46 8.68 -11.23
CA ASN A 150 -4.72 8.69 -11.98
C ASN A 150 -4.89 7.41 -12.83
N LYS A 151 -3.81 6.94 -13.48
CA LYS A 151 -3.86 5.68 -14.23
C LYS A 151 -4.05 4.46 -13.32
N MET A 152 -3.48 4.48 -12.12
CA MET A 152 -3.71 3.42 -11.13
C MET A 152 -5.18 3.27 -10.76
N MET A 153 -5.96 4.35 -10.74
CA MET A 153 -7.38 4.30 -10.41
C MET A 153 -8.23 3.52 -11.42
N TYR A 154 -7.70 3.24 -12.61
CA TYR A 154 -8.36 2.38 -13.60
C TYR A 154 -8.01 0.89 -13.48
N ILE A 155 -7.09 0.51 -12.59
CA ILE A 155 -6.77 -0.90 -12.34
C ILE A 155 -7.98 -1.58 -11.68
N GLU A 156 -8.42 -2.67 -12.27
CA GLU A 156 -9.44 -3.54 -11.70
C GLU A 156 -8.80 -4.54 -10.75
N MET A 157 -9.40 -4.68 -9.59
CA MET A 157 -9.05 -5.68 -8.58
C MET A 157 -10.27 -6.50 -8.18
N PRO A 158 -10.09 -7.79 -7.83
CA PRO A 158 -11.17 -8.59 -7.29
C PRO A 158 -11.51 -8.15 -5.87
N ILE A 159 -12.79 -8.12 -5.55
CA ILE A 159 -13.31 -7.78 -4.23
C ILE A 159 -14.20 -8.93 -3.75
N PRO A 160 -13.67 -9.86 -2.96
CA PRO A 160 -14.47 -10.85 -2.25
C PRO A 160 -15.40 -10.21 -1.23
N ASN A 161 -16.36 -10.95 -0.70
CA ASN A 161 -17.09 -10.50 0.47
C ASN A 161 -16.16 -10.32 1.69
N ILE A 162 -16.59 -9.58 2.70
CA ILE A 162 -15.73 -9.20 3.82
C ILE A 162 -15.21 -10.42 4.62
N GLU A 163 -16.01 -11.47 4.75
CA GLU A 163 -15.62 -12.70 5.44
C GLU A 163 -14.51 -13.45 4.70
N GLU A 164 -14.57 -13.50 3.37
CA GLU A 164 -13.50 -14.07 2.54
C GLU A 164 -12.23 -13.21 2.61
N GLN A 165 -12.36 -11.88 2.61
CA GLN A 165 -11.23 -10.96 2.79
C GLN A 165 -10.53 -11.19 4.13
N GLU A 166 -11.28 -11.38 5.21
CA GLU A 166 -10.76 -11.70 6.54
C GLU A 166 -9.99 -13.02 6.56
N GLN A 167 -10.55 -14.06 5.93
CA GLN A 167 -9.89 -15.35 5.84
C GLN A 167 -8.58 -15.26 5.04
N ILE A 168 -8.61 -14.61 3.88
CA ILE A 168 -7.44 -14.44 3.02
C ILE A 168 -6.37 -13.59 3.73
N GLY A 169 -6.76 -12.46 4.30
CA GLY A 169 -5.86 -11.56 5.04
C GLY A 169 -5.20 -12.25 6.23
N SER A 170 -5.98 -12.99 7.03
CA SER A 170 -5.50 -13.75 8.18
C SER A 170 -4.52 -14.86 7.76
N TYR A 171 -4.82 -15.58 6.70
CA TYR A 171 -3.97 -16.63 6.17
C TYR A 171 -2.58 -16.10 5.78
N PHE A 172 -2.52 -15.08 4.96
CA PHE A 172 -1.24 -14.50 4.52
C PHE A 172 -0.49 -13.82 5.67
N ARG A 173 -1.19 -13.15 6.59
CA ARG A 173 -0.56 -12.61 7.81
C ARG A 173 0.12 -13.70 8.62
N THR A 174 -0.53 -14.84 8.80
CA THR A 174 0.04 -15.99 9.54
C THR A 174 1.28 -16.52 8.85
N ILE A 175 1.25 -16.73 7.52
CA ILE A 175 2.41 -17.17 6.75
C ILE A 175 3.56 -16.17 6.89
N ASN A 176 3.31 -14.88 6.72
CA ASN A 176 4.34 -13.85 6.83
C ASN A 176 5.00 -13.84 8.22
N ASN A 177 4.21 -13.99 9.27
CA ASN A 177 4.73 -14.10 10.64
C ASN A 177 5.62 -15.34 10.84
N LEU A 178 5.22 -16.49 10.29
CA LEU A 178 6.01 -17.72 10.36
C LEU A 178 7.35 -17.59 9.62
N ILE A 179 7.36 -16.97 8.45
CA ILE A 179 8.58 -16.69 7.67
C ILE A 179 9.51 -15.78 8.49
N THR A 180 8.99 -14.69 9.03
CA THR A 180 9.77 -13.74 9.84
C THR A 180 10.37 -14.40 11.09
N LEU A 181 9.59 -15.23 11.78
CA LEU A 181 10.06 -15.98 12.95
C LEU A 181 11.15 -17.00 12.59
N HIS A 182 11.01 -17.64 11.43
CA HIS A 182 12.01 -18.61 10.96
C HIS A 182 13.33 -17.90 10.62
N GLN A 183 13.27 -16.77 9.92
CA GLN A 183 14.45 -15.97 9.58
C GLN A 183 15.20 -15.48 10.83
N ARG A 184 14.49 -15.03 11.87
CA ARG A 184 15.10 -14.58 13.15
C ARG A 184 15.80 -15.70 13.94
N LYS A 185 15.47 -16.97 13.70
CA LYS A 185 16.12 -18.11 14.36
C LYS A 185 17.42 -18.56 13.68
N GLN A 186 17.71 -18.02 12.50
CA GLN A 186 18.92 -18.37 11.74
C GLN A 186 20.10 -17.42 12.03
N PHE A 187 19.87 -16.40 12.85
CA PHE A 187 20.86 -15.47 13.38
C PHE A 187 20.92 -15.59 14.92
#